data_c0770269c9dc9606385bfda7765e067e
#
_entry.id   c0770269c9dc9606385bfda7765e067e
#
_cell.length_a   1.000
_cell.length_b   1.000
_cell.length_c   1.000
_cell.angle_alpha   90.00
_cell.angle_beta   90.00
_cell.angle_gamma   90.00
#
_symmetry.space_group_name_H-M   'P 1'
#
loop_
_entity.id
_entity.type
_entity.pdbx_description
1 polymer ?
#
loop_
_entity_poly.entity_id
_entity_poly.type
_entity_poly.pdbx_seq_one_letter_code
_entity_poly.pdbx_strand_id
1 'polypeptide(L)'
;MSNLDRKGGSWYAPLERPRTEKKKRRPKSTWLWIGLPVLVLLLIVGTSLAFAGTGSTSPGAMPSDWSDYLENFYQSSQSDTLETSIERTVLEQPFALSLAQPGEQELSLQELYAACADSIVGITAYPEDQDGYYWGTGVIADEAGLIVTNAHVIEGCASAEVTLYNNESYEALLVGADAVSDLALLKIDCSGLPAASFGDISSLSVGDPVAAIGNPLSEEFRSTLTNGIISAIDRGMDYNGHTMSLLQTNAAINQGNSGGALFNMYGQVVGITNMKMMSYFSSIEGIGFAIPSSTVKAVVDQLAENGEVRGRPSIGITVGAIPQEAVENYELPEGLYISAVAENSDAAAQGIREGDILLSIDGQSVSATEEVAAIRDTKGVGDSMRFTIWRQGETFEVDVRLMDTNDIY
;
A
#
# COMPACT_ATOMS: atom_id res chain seq x y z
N MET A 1 -75.67 1.50 -19.73
CA MET A 1 -75.48 2.80 -20.34
C MET A 1 -74.19 3.35 -19.72
N SER A 2 -73.07 3.56 -20.35
CA SER A 2 -72.61 3.54 -21.73
C SER A 2 -71.14 3.24 -21.74
N ASN A 3 -70.62 2.61 -22.78
CA ASN A 3 -69.27 2.25 -23.15
C ASN A 3 -68.21 3.33 -22.90
N LEU A 4 -67.06 2.91 -22.45
CA LEU A 4 -65.80 3.62 -22.63
C LEU A 4 -64.81 2.68 -23.27
N ASP A 5 -64.47 2.98 -24.52
CA ASP A 5 -63.48 2.31 -25.37
C ASP A 5 -62.07 2.44 -24.82
N ARG A 6 -61.36 1.29 -24.75
CA ARG A 6 -59.92 1.22 -24.60
C ARG A 6 -59.28 1.37 -25.99
N LYS A 7 -58.52 2.43 -26.23
CA LYS A 7 -57.54 2.50 -27.32
C LYS A 7 -56.16 2.43 -26.71
N GLY A 8 -55.49 1.30 -26.92
CA GLY A 8 -54.07 1.11 -26.68
C GLY A 8 -53.23 1.90 -27.67
N GLY A 9 -52.36 2.77 -27.20
CA GLY A 9 -51.33 3.44 -27.98
C GLY A 9 -50.02 2.71 -27.92
N SER A 10 -49.57 2.23 -29.06
CA SER A 10 -48.25 1.61 -29.26
C SER A 10 -47.15 2.68 -29.22
N TRP A 11 -46.10 2.47 -28.40
CA TRP A 11 -44.99 3.38 -28.22
C TRP A 11 -43.78 3.04 -29.13
N TYR A 12 -43.98 2.51 -30.33
CA TYR A 12 -42.90 2.32 -31.31
C TYR A 12 -43.24 3.03 -32.61
N ALA A 13 -42.65 4.21 -32.83
CA ALA A 13 -42.55 4.85 -34.12
C ALA A 13 -41.28 4.29 -34.85
N PRO A 14 -41.40 3.87 -36.13
CA PRO A 14 -40.20 3.41 -36.88
C PRO A 14 -39.33 4.60 -37.24
N LEU A 15 -38.03 4.49 -36.95
CA LEU A 15 -37.00 5.43 -37.42
C LEU A 15 -36.86 5.34 -38.93
N GLU A 16 -37.15 6.40 -39.65
CA GLU A 16 -36.87 6.56 -41.09
C GLU A 16 -35.35 6.55 -41.34
N ARG A 17 -34.92 5.74 -42.29
CA ARG A 17 -33.54 5.73 -42.77
C ARG A 17 -33.22 6.98 -43.55
N PRO A 18 -32.11 7.71 -43.31
CA PRO A 18 -31.75 8.84 -44.15
C PRO A 18 -31.31 8.38 -45.54
N ARG A 19 -31.77 9.08 -46.55
CA ARG A 19 -31.41 8.88 -47.99
C ARG A 19 -29.91 9.05 -48.20
N THR A 20 -29.28 8.06 -48.79
CA THR A 20 -27.88 8.10 -49.21
C THR A 20 -27.66 9.04 -50.38
N GLU A 21 -27.03 10.19 -50.16
CA GLU A 21 -26.44 11.00 -51.24
C GLU A 21 -25.16 10.33 -51.75
N LYS A 22 -25.09 10.10 -53.05
CA LYS A 22 -23.93 9.58 -53.76
C LYS A 22 -22.79 10.62 -53.77
N LYS A 23 -21.82 10.50 -52.82
CA LYS A 23 -20.58 11.26 -52.86
C LYS A 23 -19.65 10.71 -53.97
N LYS A 24 -19.22 11.60 -54.87
CA LYS A 24 -18.21 11.35 -55.90
C LYS A 24 -16.94 10.78 -55.31
N ARG A 25 -16.49 9.64 -55.84
CA ARG A 25 -15.21 8.99 -55.48
C ARG A 25 -14.05 9.88 -55.90
N ARG A 26 -13.25 10.32 -54.92
CA ARG A 26 -11.87 10.80 -55.11
C ARG A 26 -10.91 9.61 -55.13
N PRO A 27 -9.84 9.62 -55.93
CA PRO A 27 -8.91 8.50 -55.98
C PRO A 27 -8.17 8.37 -54.64
N LYS A 28 -8.18 7.18 -54.07
CA LYS A 28 -7.45 6.84 -52.84
C LYS A 28 -5.97 6.78 -53.17
N SER A 29 -5.18 7.69 -52.58
CA SER A 29 -3.73 7.55 -52.55
C SER A 29 -3.42 6.46 -51.51
N THR A 30 -3.20 5.25 -51.97
CA THR A 30 -2.84 4.07 -51.19
C THR A 30 -1.44 4.15 -50.56
N TRP A 31 -0.70 5.21 -50.85
CA TRP A 31 0.68 5.40 -50.35
C TRP A 31 0.74 6.03 -48.93
N LEU A 32 -0.31 6.71 -48.49
CA LEU A 32 -0.31 7.35 -47.14
C LEU A 32 -0.53 6.38 -45.99
N TRP A 33 -1.09 5.19 -46.26
CA TRP A 33 -1.39 4.20 -45.21
C TRP A 33 -0.29 3.15 -44.98
N ILE A 34 0.68 3.06 -45.92
CA ILE A 34 1.82 2.15 -45.78
C ILE A 34 3.01 2.87 -45.14
N GLY A 35 3.14 4.19 -45.30
CA GLY A 35 4.24 4.98 -44.73
C GLY A 35 4.15 5.20 -43.21
N LEU A 36 2.94 5.36 -42.67
CA LEU A 36 2.78 5.68 -41.24
C LEU A 36 3.18 4.53 -40.30
N PRO A 37 2.77 3.26 -40.53
CA PRO A 37 3.22 2.16 -39.68
C PRO A 37 4.72 1.87 -39.80
N VAL A 38 5.31 2.08 -40.99
CA VAL A 38 6.76 1.91 -41.17
C VAL A 38 7.56 3.00 -40.48
N LEU A 39 7.06 4.24 -40.44
CA LEU A 39 7.70 5.36 -39.76
C LEU A 39 7.60 5.20 -38.24
N VAL A 40 6.48 4.69 -37.71
CA VAL A 40 6.31 4.36 -36.27
C VAL A 40 7.20 3.18 -35.90
N LEU A 41 7.32 2.17 -36.76
CA LEU A 41 8.22 1.04 -36.46
C LEU A 41 9.70 1.47 -36.49
N LEU A 42 10.10 2.36 -37.42
CA LEU A 42 11.45 2.92 -37.45
C LEU A 42 11.73 3.84 -36.25
N LEU A 43 10.73 4.58 -35.73
CA LEU A 43 10.87 5.37 -34.52
C LEU A 43 11.01 4.47 -33.30
N ILE A 44 10.22 3.39 -33.17
CA ILE A 44 10.34 2.43 -32.08
C ILE A 44 11.68 1.71 -32.13
N VAL A 45 12.14 1.29 -33.31
CA VAL A 45 13.47 0.66 -33.45
C VAL A 45 14.58 1.69 -33.27
N GLY A 46 14.39 2.95 -33.71
CA GLY A 46 15.36 4.03 -33.51
C GLY A 46 15.50 4.44 -32.04
N THR A 47 14.41 4.50 -31.28
CA THR A 47 14.45 4.79 -29.83
C THR A 47 15.01 3.61 -29.04
N SER A 48 14.73 2.37 -29.42
CA SER A 48 15.35 1.19 -28.83
C SER A 48 16.87 1.13 -29.10
N LEU A 49 17.33 1.59 -30.28
CA LEU A 49 18.76 1.70 -30.59
C LEU A 49 19.42 2.94 -29.96
N ALA A 50 18.69 4.02 -29.69
CA ALA A 50 19.22 5.20 -29.00
C ALA A 50 19.35 4.99 -27.48
N PHE A 51 18.50 4.14 -26.86
CA PHE A 51 18.67 3.70 -25.48
C PHE A 51 19.73 2.58 -25.32
N ALA A 52 20.07 1.87 -26.39
CA ALA A 52 21.15 0.90 -26.40
C ALA A 52 22.55 1.53 -26.58
N GLY A 53 22.64 2.87 -26.68
CA GLY A 53 23.90 3.59 -26.99
C GLY A 53 24.64 4.21 -25.80
N THR A 54 24.18 4.03 -24.56
CA THR A 54 24.91 4.48 -23.36
C THR A 54 24.92 3.38 -22.29
N GLY A 55 25.71 2.37 -22.53
CA GLY A 55 25.89 1.24 -21.62
C GLY A 55 25.92 -0.05 -22.40
N SER A 56 27.02 -0.31 -23.12
CA SER A 56 27.29 -1.59 -23.74
C SER A 56 27.57 -2.61 -22.65
N THR A 57 26.53 -3.26 -22.14
CA THR A 57 26.69 -4.59 -21.56
C THR A 57 26.25 -5.58 -22.63
N SER A 58 27.20 -6.25 -23.24
CA SER A 58 26.98 -7.48 -24.01
C SER A 58 26.18 -8.45 -23.13
N PRO A 59 25.17 -9.18 -23.66
CA PRO A 59 24.62 -10.30 -22.93
C PRO A 59 25.72 -11.36 -22.86
N GLY A 60 26.32 -11.56 -21.67
CA GLY A 60 27.19 -12.70 -21.42
C GLY A 60 28.59 -12.42 -21.00
N ALA A 61 28.84 -11.89 -19.90
CA ALA A 61 29.85 -12.33 -18.93
C ALA A 61 29.26 -12.01 -17.58
N MET A 62 28.93 -13.02 -16.79
CA MET A 62 28.64 -12.81 -15.37
C MET A 62 29.83 -12.09 -14.75
N PRO A 63 29.62 -11.14 -13.81
CA PRO A 63 30.70 -10.54 -13.05
C PRO A 63 31.64 -11.62 -12.51
N SER A 64 32.92 -11.33 -12.44
CA SER A 64 33.90 -12.27 -11.91
C SER A 64 33.76 -12.49 -10.40
N ASP A 65 32.97 -11.62 -9.75
CA ASP A 65 32.64 -11.68 -8.34
C ASP A 65 31.11 -11.80 -8.18
N TRP A 66 30.66 -12.81 -7.44
CA TRP A 66 29.26 -13.05 -7.15
C TRP A 66 28.64 -11.94 -6.27
N SER A 67 29.45 -11.28 -5.42
CA SER A 67 28.98 -10.18 -4.59
C SER A 67 28.53 -9.00 -5.46
N ASP A 68 29.31 -8.61 -6.47
CA ASP A 68 28.93 -7.56 -7.42
C ASP A 68 27.65 -7.92 -8.20
N TYR A 69 27.44 -9.21 -8.51
CA TYR A 69 26.23 -9.67 -9.18
C TYR A 69 24.99 -9.51 -8.30
N LEU A 70 25.06 -9.94 -7.04
CA LEU A 70 23.94 -9.88 -6.10
C LEU A 70 23.68 -8.45 -5.62
N GLU A 71 24.72 -7.64 -5.40
CA GLU A 71 24.60 -6.23 -5.07
C GLU A 71 23.82 -5.48 -6.16
N ASN A 72 24.17 -5.65 -7.44
CA ASN A 72 23.43 -5.05 -8.56
C ASN A 72 21.99 -5.58 -8.66
N PHE A 73 21.74 -6.84 -8.27
CA PHE A 73 20.41 -7.43 -8.28
C PHE A 73 19.49 -6.84 -7.20
N TYR A 74 20.06 -6.51 -6.02
CA TYR A 74 19.31 -6.01 -4.87
C TYR A 74 19.37 -4.49 -4.67
N GLN A 75 20.11 -3.73 -5.48
CA GLN A 75 20.21 -2.25 -5.37
C GLN A 75 18.87 -1.49 -5.45
N SER A 76 17.76 -2.16 -5.67
CA SER A 76 16.42 -1.57 -5.73
C SER A 76 15.60 -1.74 -4.45
N SER A 77 16.17 -2.26 -3.36
CA SER A 77 15.44 -2.47 -2.11
C SER A 77 15.17 -1.13 -1.42
N GLN A 78 13.89 -0.81 -1.24
CA GLN A 78 13.46 0.41 -0.56
C GLN A 78 13.74 0.32 0.96
N SER A 79 14.03 1.46 1.57
CA SER A 79 14.21 1.58 3.03
C SER A 79 12.87 1.45 3.75
N ASP A 80 12.87 0.79 4.91
CA ASP A 80 11.70 0.64 5.80
C ASP A 80 11.40 1.92 6.61
N THR A 81 12.14 3.00 6.39
CA THR A 81 11.96 4.27 7.09
C THR A 81 11.03 5.18 6.33
N LEU A 82 9.99 5.65 7.01
CA LEU A 82 9.13 6.72 6.50
C LEU A 82 9.87 8.05 6.58
N GLU A 83 10.29 8.57 5.44
CA GLU A 83 10.85 9.92 5.36
C GLU A 83 9.70 10.92 5.21
N THR A 84 9.50 11.81 6.17
CA THR A 84 8.58 12.96 6.09
C THR A 84 9.07 14.06 7.02
N SER A 85 8.98 15.30 6.55
CA SER A 85 9.34 16.51 7.32
C SER A 85 8.12 17.33 7.75
N ILE A 86 6.91 16.76 7.66
CA ILE A 86 5.68 17.37 8.18
C ILE A 86 5.87 17.71 9.67
N GLU A 87 5.49 18.93 10.04
CA GLU A 87 5.61 19.41 11.43
C GLU A 87 4.90 18.46 12.40
N ARG A 88 5.63 18.03 13.45
CA ARG A 88 5.12 17.09 14.45
C ARG A 88 4.41 17.81 15.59
N THR A 89 3.40 17.14 16.14
CA THR A 89 2.70 17.57 17.34
C THR A 89 2.54 16.42 18.33
N VAL A 90 2.34 16.75 19.59
CA VAL A 90 2.01 15.82 20.68
C VAL A 90 0.60 16.13 21.13
N LEU A 91 -0.19 15.10 21.39
CA LEU A 91 -1.55 15.28 21.86
C LEU A 91 -1.58 15.80 23.29
N GLU A 92 -2.37 16.83 23.54
CA GLU A 92 -2.56 17.40 24.88
C GLU A 92 -3.37 16.48 25.81
N GLN A 93 -4.22 15.65 25.22
CA GLN A 93 -5.07 14.69 25.94
C GLN A 93 -4.81 13.28 25.44
N PRO A 94 -4.82 12.27 26.33
CA PRO A 94 -4.73 10.87 25.91
C PRO A 94 -5.85 10.51 24.95
N PHE A 95 -5.50 9.82 23.88
CA PHE A 95 -6.45 9.26 22.92
C PHE A 95 -6.26 7.76 22.81
N ALA A 96 -7.36 7.02 22.72
CA ALA A 96 -7.34 5.60 22.38
C ALA A 96 -8.57 5.28 21.51
N LEU A 97 -8.33 4.65 20.38
CA LEU A 97 -9.38 4.26 19.45
C LEU A 97 -10.26 3.18 20.07
N SER A 98 -11.58 3.35 20.06
CA SER A 98 -12.51 2.33 20.54
C SER A 98 -13.11 1.55 19.37
N LEU A 99 -13.27 0.22 19.55
CA LEU A 99 -13.96 -0.65 18.61
C LEU A 99 -15.37 -0.96 19.14
N ALA A 100 -16.38 -0.67 18.34
CA ALA A 100 -17.78 -0.89 18.68
C ALA A 100 -18.28 -2.23 18.13
N GLN A 101 -19.17 -2.89 18.85
CA GLN A 101 -19.90 -4.05 18.32
C GLN A 101 -20.90 -3.61 17.23
N PRO A 102 -21.25 -4.48 16.27
CA PRO A 102 -22.26 -4.18 15.26
C PRO A 102 -23.58 -3.71 15.88
N GLY A 103 -24.23 -2.76 15.23
CA GLY A 103 -25.56 -2.28 15.62
C GLY A 103 -26.66 -3.34 15.39
N GLU A 104 -27.88 -3.04 15.82
CA GLU A 104 -29.01 -3.97 15.67
C GLU A 104 -29.59 -4.01 14.24
N GLN A 105 -29.37 -2.95 13.45
CA GLN A 105 -29.98 -2.79 12.13
C GLN A 105 -28.91 -2.46 11.08
N GLU A 106 -28.92 -3.23 9.98
CA GLU A 106 -28.14 -2.92 8.81
C GLU A 106 -28.71 -1.71 8.06
N LEU A 107 -27.80 -0.90 7.52
CA LEU A 107 -28.09 0.25 6.68
C LEU A 107 -28.11 -0.17 5.21
N SER A 108 -28.97 0.47 4.41
CA SER A 108 -28.80 0.45 2.97
C SER A 108 -27.54 1.26 2.58
N LEU A 109 -27.03 1.06 1.36
CA LEU A 109 -25.86 1.84 0.87
C LEU A 109 -26.13 3.35 0.88
N GLN A 110 -27.39 3.77 0.63
CA GLN A 110 -27.77 5.17 0.66
C GLN A 110 -27.74 5.73 2.09
N GLU A 111 -28.27 4.99 3.05
CA GLU A 111 -28.26 5.37 4.48
C GLU A 111 -26.84 5.38 5.03
N LEU A 112 -26.02 4.36 4.68
CA LEU A 112 -24.63 4.27 5.06
C LEU A 112 -23.85 5.49 4.53
N TYR A 113 -24.01 5.83 3.25
CA TYR A 113 -23.37 7.01 2.67
C TYR A 113 -23.76 8.29 3.39
N ALA A 114 -25.06 8.48 3.62
CA ALA A 114 -25.57 9.67 4.30
C ALA A 114 -25.08 9.79 5.76
N ALA A 115 -24.83 8.65 6.42
CA ALA A 115 -24.38 8.63 7.82
C ALA A 115 -22.85 8.77 7.95
N CYS A 116 -22.07 8.29 6.96
CA CYS A 116 -20.63 8.11 7.12
C CYS A 116 -19.76 9.02 6.23
N ALA A 117 -20.31 9.57 5.13
CA ALA A 117 -19.51 10.33 4.17
C ALA A 117 -18.80 11.55 4.78
N ASP A 118 -19.43 12.21 5.76
CA ASP A 118 -18.88 13.38 6.42
C ASP A 118 -17.66 13.07 7.30
N SER A 119 -17.46 11.81 7.68
CA SER A 119 -16.29 11.36 8.45
C SER A 119 -15.09 11.07 7.56
N ILE A 120 -15.21 11.19 6.23
CA ILE A 120 -14.16 10.94 5.26
C ILE A 120 -13.63 12.25 4.71
N VAL A 121 -12.32 12.41 4.74
CA VAL A 121 -11.63 13.64 4.36
C VAL A 121 -10.66 13.40 3.20
N GLY A 122 -10.41 14.45 2.39
CA GLY A 122 -9.33 14.46 1.42
C GLY A 122 -8.01 14.84 2.10
N ILE A 123 -6.92 14.23 1.65
CA ILE A 123 -5.56 14.61 2.07
C ILE A 123 -4.79 15.02 0.84
N THR A 124 -4.23 16.22 0.86
CA THR A 124 -3.28 16.73 -0.13
C THR A 124 -1.93 16.88 0.55
N ALA A 125 -0.93 16.12 0.14
CA ALA A 125 0.41 16.15 0.71
C ALA A 125 1.42 16.69 -0.29
N TYR A 126 2.29 17.59 0.16
CA TYR A 126 3.21 18.34 -0.68
C TYR A 126 4.65 17.90 -0.40
N PRO A 127 5.35 17.30 -1.39
CA PRO A 127 6.75 16.91 -1.25
C PRO A 127 7.66 18.13 -1.11
N GLU A 128 8.84 17.95 -0.47
CA GLU A 128 9.78 19.04 -0.20
C GLU A 128 10.49 19.51 -1.47
N ASP A 129 10.92 18.60 -2.33
CA ASP A 129 11.82 18.87 -3.47
C ASP A 129 11.19 18.71 -4.85
N GLN A 130 9.87 18.51 -4.95
CA GLN A 130 9.18 18.27 -6.20
C GLN A 130 8.00 19.21 -6.40
N ASP A 131 7.83 19.70 -7.61
CA ASP A 131 6.60 20.39 -8.01
C ASP A 131 5.46 19.37 -8.10
N GLY A 132 4.35 19.64 -7.39
CA GLY A 132 3.17 18.80 -7.40
C GLY A 132 2.65 18.46 -6.01
N TYR A 133 1.75 17.50 -5.95
CA TYR A 133 1.16 17.02 -4.70
C TYR A 133 0.73 15.56 -4.85
N TYR A 134 0.69 14.86 -3.73
CA TYR A 134 0.05 13.54 -3.62
C TYR A 134 -1.36 13.71 -3.08
N TRP A 135 -2.24 12.81 -3.51
CA TRP A 135 -3.63 12.82 -3.13
C TRP A 135 -4.02 11.51 -2.47
N GLY A 136 -4.69 11.59 -1.33
CA GLY A 136 -5.17 10.45 -0.57
C GLY A 136 -6.45 10.75 0.20
N THR A 137 -6.83 9.81 1.02
CA THR A 137 -8.02 9.88 1.88
C THR A 137 -7.62 9.73 3.34
N GLY A 138 -8.40 10.30 4.24
CA GLY A 138 -8.33 10.10 5.67
C GLY A 138 -9.69 9.83 6.29
N VAL A 139 -9.68 9.28 7.49
CA VAL A 139 -10.86 9.01 8.32
C VAL A 139 -10.76 9.81 9.59
N ILE A 140 -11.78 10.60 9.90
CA ILE A 140 -11.88 11.33 11.17
C ILE A 140 -12.07 10.31 12.28
N ALA A 141 -11.06 10.17 13.14
CA ALA A 141 -11.05 9.21 14.25
C ALA A 141 -11.56 9.81 15.57
N ASP A 142 -11.54 11.13 15.68
CA ASP A 142 -11.97 11.85 16.88
C ASP A 142 -12.56 13.22 16.54
N GLU A 143 -13.57 13.65 17.31
CA GLU A 143 -14.21 14.97 17.14
C GLU A 143 -13.25 16.14 17.32
N ALA A 144 -12.12 15.95 18.01
CA ALA A 144 -11.08 16.95 18.19
C ALA A 144 -10.12 17.09 17.01
N GLY A 145 -10.35 16.40 15.89
CA GLY A 145 -9.56 16.55 14.66
C GLY A 145 -8.40 15.59 14.50
N LEU A 146 -8.52 14.38 15.04
CA LEU A 146 -7.59 13.29 14.73
C LEU A 146 -8.03 12.58 13.46
N ILE A 147 -7.08 12.39 12.53
CA ILE A 147 -7.31 11.80 11.21
C ILE A 147 -6.38 10.60 11.05
N VAL A 148 -6.95 9.43 10.77
CA VAL A 148 -6.22 8.23 10.41
C VAL A 148 -6.09 8.16 8.89
N THR A 149 -4.90 7.85 8.39
CA THR A 149 -4.63 7.63 6.96
C THR A 149 -3.52 6.59 6.78
N ASN A 150 -3.12 6.32 5.53
CA ASN A 150 -1.92 5.52 5.27
C ASN A 150 -0.64 6.36 5.38
N ALA A 151 0.45 5.71 5.82
CA ALA A 151 1.75 6.36 5.92
C ALA A 151 2.29 6.78 4.55
N HIS A 152 2.13 5.95 3.51
CA HIS A 152 2.57 6.27 2.16
C HIS A 152 1.89 7.50 1.54
N VAL A 153 0.72 7.94 2.07
CA VAL A 153 0.03 9.16 1.58
C VAL A 153 0.83 10.41 1.90
N ILE A 154 1.63 10.38 2.98
CA ILE A 154 2.45 11.51 3.45
C ILE A 154 3.96 11.25 3.31
N GLU A 155 4.36 10.12 2.73
CA GLU A 155 5.76 9.76 2.53
C GLU A 155 6.47 10.78 1.61
N GLY A 156 7.65 11.26 2.00
CA GLY A 156 8.42 12.25 1.25
C GLY A 156 7.84 13.68 1.27
N CYS A 157 6.85 13.95 2.13
CA CYS A 157 6.17 15.23 2.14
C CYS A 157 6.65 16.14 3.28
N ALA A 158 6.68 17.46 3.00
CA ALA A 158 7.03 18.51 3.94
C ALA A 158 5.81 19.15 4.62
N SER A 159 4.63 19.06 4.00
CA SER A 159 3.38 19.54 4.56
C SER A 159 2.20 18.74 4.03
N ALA A 160 1.09 18.76 4.76
CA ALA A 160 -0.16 18.16 4.33
C ALA A 160 -1.34 19.05 4.69
N GLU A 161 -2.39 18.99 3.89
CA GLU A 161 -3.66 19.67 4.07
C GLU A 161 -4.79 18.66 4.10
N VAL A 162 -5.67 18.77 5.08
CA VAL A 162 -6.88 17.97 5.21
C VAL A 162 -8.09 18.78 4.76
N THR A 163 -8.83 18.30 3.78
CA THR A 163 -10.04 18.94 3.28
C THR A 163 -11.26 18.16 3.74
N LEU A 164 -12.11 18.80 4.54
CA LEU A 164 -13.35 18.25 5.08
C LEU A 164 -14.43 18.11 3.99
N TYR A 165 -15.49 17.36 4.30
CA TYR A 165 -16.64 17.17 3.41
C TYR A 165 -17.32 18.48 2.99
N ASN A 166 -17.33 19.50 3.86
CA ASN A 166 -17.87 20.84 3.58
C ASN A 166 -16.93 21.75 2.75
N ASN A 167 -15.79 21.23 2.27
CA ASN A 167 -14.72 21.92 1.53
C ASN A 167 -13.90 22.91 2.36
N GLU A 168 -13.96 22.87 3.67
CA GLU A 168 -12.99 23.57 4.52
C GLU A 168 -11.70 22.80 4.59
N SER A 169 -10.56 23.49 4.48
CA SER A 169 -9.22 22.92 4.50
C SER A 169 -8.46 23.38 5.72
N TYR A 170 -7.66 22.48 6.28
CA TYR A 170 -6.85 22.70 7.48
C TYR A 170 -5.46 22.13 7.27
N GLU A 171 -4.44 22.87 7.71
CA GLU A 171 -3.08 22.32 7.80
C GLU A 171 -3.06 21.13 8.78
N ALA A 172 -2.35 20.08 8.39
CA ALA A 172 -2.24 18.86 9.18
C ALA A 172 -0.85 18.76 9.82
N LEU A 173 -0.84 18.51 11.13
CA LEU A 173 0.36 18.19 11.89
C LEU A 173 0.46 16.67 12.04
N LEU A 174 1.68 16.15 12.06
CA LEU A 174 1.94 14.72 12.24
C LEU A 174 1.98 14.37 13.73
N VAL A 175 1.05 13.54 14.21
CA VAL A 175 1.14 12.93 15.54
C VAL A 175 2.15 11.79 15.51
N GLY A 176 2.03 10.89 14.54
CA GLY A 176 2.95 9.78 14.33
C GLY A 176 2.61 8.99 13.08
N ALA A 177 3.58 8.22 12.61
CA ALA A 177 3.41 7.34 11.46
C ALA A 177 4.26 6.08 11.62
N ASP A 178 3.83 5.01 10.96
CA ASP A 178 4.44 3.72 11.00
C ASP A 178 4.46 3.10 9.59
N ALA A 179 5.66 2.99 9.01
CA ALA A 179 5.85 2.46 7.66
C ALA A 179 5.51 0.97 7.57
N VAL A 180 5.72 0.21 8.64
CA VAL A 180 5.50 -1.24 8.66
C VAL A 180 4.03 -1.59 8.55
N SER A 181 3.15 -0.90 9.29
CA SER A 181 1.70 -1.07 9.18
C SER A 181 1.07 -0.19 8.12
N ASP A 182 1.83 0.70 7.50
CA ASP A 182 1.37 1.71 6.55
C ASP A 182 0.22 2.57 7.11
N LEU A 183 0.35 3.03 8.34
CA LEU A 183 -0.63 3.90 9.02
C LEU A 183 0.02 5.19 9.52
N ALA A 184 -0.74 6.28 9.46
CA ALA A 184 -0.38 7.58 10.03
C ALA A 184 -1.54 8.19 10.78
N LEU A 185 -1.24 8.93 11.84
CA LEU A 185 -2.16 9.74 12.62
C LEU A 185 -1.80 11.22 12.47
N LEU A 186 -2.73 11.98 11.91
CA LEU A 186 -2.61 13.43 11.72
C LEU A 186 -3.52 14.16 12.70
N LYS A 187 -3.21 15.44 12.95
CA LYS A 187 -4.00 16.36 13.77
C LYS A 187 -4.26 17.64 13.01
N ILE A 188 -5.52 18.06 12.94
CA ILE A 188 -5.94 19.39 12.44
C ILE A 188 -6.50 20.25 13.56
N ASP A 189 -6.34 21.57 13.46
CA ASP A 189 -6.91 22.51 14.42
C ASP A 189 -8.39 22.78 14.11
N CYS A 190 -9.21 21.77 14.38
CA CYS A 190 -10.66 21.82 14.26
C CYS A 190 -11.29 20.89 15.29
N SER A 191 -12.51 21.21 15.72
CA SER A 191 -13.24 20.41 16.71
C SER A 191 -14.74 20.32 16.37
N GLY A 192 -15.43 19.38 17.00
CA GLY A 192 -16.83 19.08 16.71
C GLY A 192 -17.03 18.38 15.37
N LEU A 193 -16.00 17.65 14.93
CA LEU A 193 -16.02 16.91 13.68
C LEU A 193 -16.82 15.60 13.79
N PRO A 194 -17.44 15.15 12.68
CA PRO A 194 -18.17 13.88 12.65
C PRO A 194 -17.17 12.69 12.64
N ALA A 195 -16.81 12.22 13.82
CA ALA A 195 -15.91 11.07 13.96
C ALA A 195 -16.56 9.78 13.49
N ALA A 196 -15.81 8.94 12.75
CA ALA A 196 -16.25 7.62 12.34
C ALA A 196 -16.31 6.66 13.52
N SER A 197 -17.29 5.77 13.53
CA SER A 197 -17.31 4.62 14.44
C SER A 197 -16.44 3.50 13.86
N PHE A 198 -15.48 2.98 14.63
CA PHE A 198 -14.69 1.82 14.23
C PHE A 198 -15.32 0.55 14.79
N GLY A 199 -15.48 -0.47 13.93
CA GLY A 199 -16.12 -1.73 14.28
C GLY A 199 -15.12 -2.80 14.69
N ASP A 200 -15.55 -3.70 15.58
CA ASP A 200 -14.80 -4.91 15.93
C ASP A 200 -14.96 -5.95 14.82
N ILE A 201 -13.84 -6.36 14.20
CA ILE A 201 -13.81 -7.34 13.12
C ILE A 201 -14.00 -8.79 13.59
N SER A 202 -14.05 -9.06 14.88
CA SER A 202 -14.22 -10.42 15.41
C SER A 202 -15.54 -11.08 14.96
N SER A 203 -16.53 -10.27 14.60
CA SER A 203 -17.82 -10.70 14.08
C SER A 203 -17.88 -10.78 12.54
N LEU A 204 -16.82 -10.31 11.85
CA LEU A 204 -16.79 -10.24 10.39
C LEU A 204 -16.57 -11.62 9.78
N SER A 205 -17.27 -11.91 8.70
CA SER A 205 -17.18 -13.18 7.97
C SER A 205 -16.92 -12.95 6.48
N VAL A 206 -16.29 -13.93 5.84
CA VAL A 206 -16.16 -13.93 4.37
C VAL A 206 -17.57 -14.01 3.75
N GLY A 207 -17.85 -13.09 2.83
CA GLY A 207 -19.15 -12.91 2.22
C GLY A 207 -19.96 -11.74 2.77
N ASP A 208 -19.57 -11.16 3.91
CA ASP A 208 -20.26 -10.01 4.48
C ASP A 208 -20.19 -8.80 3.53
N PRO A 209 -21.30 -8.09 3.30
CA PRO A 209 -21.31 -6.92 2.44
C PRO A 209 -20.56 -5.76 3.10
N VAL A 210 -19.78 -5.03 2.28
CA VAL A 210 -18.99 -3.87 2.70
C VAL A 210 -19.08 -2.76 1.66
N ALA A 211 -18.82 -1.53 2.10
CA ALA A 211 -18.70 -0.38 1.23
C ALA A 211 -17.39 0.38 1.54
N ALA A 212 -16.65 0.73 0.50
CA ALA A 212 -15.50 1.62 0.62
C ALA A 212 -15.91 3.04 0.29
N ILE A 213 -15.50 4.01 1.11
CA ILE A 213 -15.68 5.44 0.83
C ILE A 213 -14.29 6.09 0.86
N GLY A 214 -13.97 6.85 -0.18
CA GLY A 214 -12.71 7.55 -0.32
C GLY A 214 -12.76 8.63 -1.39
N ASN A 215 -11.59 9.22 -1.68
CA ASN A 215 -11.44 10.35 -2.59
C ASN A 215 -10.54 9.95 -3.78
N PRO A 216 -11.02 9.10 -4.71
CA PRO A 216 -10.19 8.61 -5.80
C PRO A 216 -9.84 9.72 -6.79
N LEU A 217 -8.60 9.69 -7.30
CA LEU A 217 -8.05 10.41 -8.45
C LEU A 217 -7.94 11.94 -8.31
N SER A 218 -8.91 12.64 -7.76
CA SER A 218 -8.89 14.11 -7.63
C SER A 218 -9.98 14.61 -6.71
N GLU A 219 -9.93 15.91 -6.41
CA GLU A 219 -10.94 16.63 -5.64
C GLU A 219 -12.38 16.49 -6.20
N GLU A 220 -12.52 16.35 -7.51
CA GLU A 220 -13.80 16.19 -8.19
C GLU A 220 -14.51 14.85 -7.89
N PHE A 221 -13.75 13.83 -7.48
CA PHE A 221 -14.29 12.49 -7.16
C PHE A 221 -14.36 12.22 -5.66
N ARG A 222 -14.32 13.26 -4.83
CA ARG A 222 -14.41 13.11 -3.37
C ARG A 222 -15.67 12.34 -2.95
N SER A 223 -15.53 11.61 -1.84
CA SER A 223 -16.58 10.83 -1.22
C SER A 223 -17.22 9.82 -2.17
N THR A 224 -16.41 9.22 -3.05
CA THR A 224 -16.89 8.14 -3.91
C THR A 224 -17.13 6.88 -3.09
N LEU A 225 -18.34 6.30 -3.21
CA LEU A 225 -18.68 5.02 -2.61
C LEU A 225 -18.57 3.91 -3.64
N THR A 226 -17.86 2.84 -3.28
CA THR A 226 -17.89 1.56 -4.00
C THR A 226 -18.31 0.46 -3.03
N ASN A 227 -18.93 -0.61 -3.52
CA ASN A 227 -19.39 -1.70 -2.65
C ASN A 227 -18.94 -3.06 -3.14
N GLY A 228 -18.89 -4.00 -2.23
CA GLY A 228 -18.49 -5.37 -2.46
C GLY A 228 -18.76 -6.25 -1.25
N ILE A 229 -17.92 -7.27 -1.08
CA ILE A 229 -17.95 -8.18 0.07
C ILE A 229 -16.55 -8.34 0.65
N ILE A 230 -16.46 -8.84 1.85
CA ILE A 230 -15.21 -9.41 2.38
C ILE A 230 -14.91 -10.69 1.61
N SER A 231 -13.80 -10.71 0.89
CA SER A 231 -13.37 -11.85 0.07
C SER A 231 -12.45 -12.80 0.84
N ALA A 232 -11.65 -12.28 1.79
CA ALA A 232 -10.85 -13.05 2.73
C ALA A 232 -10.54 -12.21 3.98
N ILE A 233 -10.27 -12.90 5.09
CA ILE A 233 -9.81 -12.32 6.37
C ILE A 233 -8.44 -12.94 6.65
N ASP A 234 -7.57 -12.20 7.35
CA ASP A 234 -6.19 -12.61 7.69
C ASP A 234 -5.37 -13.05 6.46
N ARG A 235 -5.48 -12.29 5.37
CA ARG A 235 -4.63 -12.52 4.21
C ARG A 235 -3.23 -12.00 4.52
N GLY A 236 -2.31 -12.91 4.83
CA GLY A 236 -0.90 -12.59 5.00
C GLY A 236 -0.31 -12.08 3.68
N MET A 237 0.23 -10.89 3.70
CA MET A 237 0.88 -10.25 2.55
C MET A 237 2.22 -9.72 2.99
N ASP A 238 3.28 -10.11 2.27
CA ASP A 238 4.61 -9.56 2.53
C ASP A 238 4.71 -8.15 1.93
N TYR A 239 5.10 -7.23 2.77
CA TYR A 239 5.35 -5.85 2.42
C TYR A 239 6.64 -5.39 3.10
N ASN A 240 7.65 -5.01 2.31
CA ASN A 240 8.96 -4.56 2.80
C ASN A 240 9.57 -5.52 3.87
N GLY A 241 9.50 -6.85 3.64
CA GLY A 241 10.03 -7.83 4.59
C GLY A 241 9.20 -8.04 5.87
N HIS A 242 8.00 -7.46 5.93
CA HIS A 242 7.05 -7.65 7.02
C HIS A 242 5.76 -8.26 6.49
N THR A 243 5.26 -9.30 7.17
CA THR A 243 3.96 -9.87 6.84
C THR A 243 2.85 -9.06 7.48
N MET A 244 2.01 -8.43 6.66
CA MET A 244 0.80 -7.74 7.12
C MET A 244 -0.41 -8.66 6.97
N SER A 245 -1.23 -8.77 8.03
CA SER A 245 -2.54 -9.42 7.94
C SER A 245 -3.58 -8.41 7.46
N LEU A 246 -4.23 -8.69 6.31
CA LEU A 246 -5.14 -7.77 5.65
C LEU A 246 -6.52 -8.38 5.44
N LEU A 247 -7.54 -7.52 5.37
CA LEU A 247 -8.85 -7.84 4.81
C LEU A 247 -8.76 -7.74 3.29
N GLN A 248 -9.26 -8.76 2.59
CA GLN A 248 -9.44 -8.70 1.15
C GLN A 248 -10.90 -8.40 0.81
N THR A 249 -11.14 -7.53 -0.17
CA THR A 249 -12.47 -7.19 -0.67
C THR A 249 -12.48 -7.13 -2.20
N ASN A 250 -13.65 -7.31 -2.80
CA ASN A 250 -13.87 -7.04 -4.23
C ASN A 250 -14.52 -5.67 -4.49
N ALA A 251 -14.75 -4.86 -3.45
CA ALA A 251 -15.07 -3.45 -3.63
C ALA A 251 -13.94 -2.76 -4.41
N ALA A 252 -14.28 -1.91 -5.38
CA ALA A 252 -13.27 -1.26 -6.20
C ALA A 252 -12.43 -0.27 -5.36
N ILE A 253 -11.16 -0.61 -5.16
CA ILE A 253 -10.16 0.26 -4.53
C ILE A 253 -9.25 0.78 -5.63
N ASN A 254 -9.18 2.11 -5.77
CA ASN A 254 -8.41 2.79 -6.80
C ASN A 254 -7.49 3.84 -6.18
N GLN A 255 -6.56 4.37 -6.99
CA GLN A 255 -5.66 5.45 -6.56
C GLN A 255 -6.47 6.61 -5.99
N GLY A 256 -6.07 7.08 -4.77
CA GLY A 256 -6.77 8.11 -4.00
C GLY A 256 -7.74 7.56 -2.94
N ASN A 257 -8.17 6.29 -3.02
CA ASN A 257 -8.91 5.66 -1.93
C ASN A 257 -8.00 5.25 -0.75
N SER A 258 -6.66 5.19 -0.96
CA SER A 258 -5.70 4.92 0.13
C SER A 258 -5.95 5.82 1.33
N GLY A 259 -6.00 5.23 2.53
CA GLY A 259 -6.32 5.91 3.78
C GLY A 259 -7.83 6.10 4.02
N GLY A 260 -8.69 5.73 3.06
CA GLY A 260 -10.14 5.74 3.20
C GLY A 260 -10.69 4.59 4.04
N ALA A 261 -11.99 4.59 4.26
CA ALA A 261 -12.64 3.60 5.10
C ALA A 261 -13.29 2.48 4.30
N LEU A 262 -13.13 1.25 4.78
CA LEU A 262 -13.99 0.11 4.44
C LEU A 262 -15.01 -0.03 5.56
N PHE A 263 -16.28 0.18 5.24
CA PHE A 263 -17.40 0.12 6.19
C PHE A 263 -18.13 -1.22 6.12
N ASN A 264 -18.57 -1.73 7.26
CA ASN A 264 -19.64 -2.75 7.31
C ASN A 264 -21.02 -2.08 7.10
N MET A 265 -22.07 -2.90 6.98
CA MET A 265 -23.44 -2.36 6.77
C MET A 265 -24.08 -1.77 8.02
N TYR A 266 -23.34 -1.67 9.13
CA TYR A 266 -23.75 -0.96 10.35
C TYR A 266 -23.13 0.44 10.45
N GLY A 267 -22.45 0.92 9.38
CA GLY A 267 -21.79 2.22 9.35
C GLY A 267 -20.50 2.30 10.18
N GLN A 268 -19.85 1.16 10.42
CA GLN A 268 -18.61 1.09 11.19
C GLN A 268 -17.42 0.79 10.27
N VAL A 269 -16.31 1.47 10.49
CA VAL A 269 -15.04 1.24 9.80
C VAL A 269 -14.46 -0.09 10.27
N VAL A 270 -14.42 -1.09 9.40
CA VAL A 270 -13.79 -2.40 9.65
C VAL A 270 -12.36 -2.48 9.12
N GLY A 271 -11.94 -1.49 8.33
CA GLY A 271 -10.56 -1.38 7.87
C GLY A 271 -10.26 -0.07 7.17
N ILE A 272 -8.96 0.24 7.04
CA ILE A 272 -8.43 1.35 6.25
C ILE A 272 -7.95 0.82 4.91
N THR A 273 -8.53 1.33 3.82
CA THR A 273 -8.21 0.88 2.45
C THR A 273 -6.77 1.19 2.08
N ASN A 274 -6.10 0.23 1.43
CA ASN A 274 -4.69 0.31 1.09
C ASN A 274 -4.44 -0.05 -0.38
N MET A 275 -4.09 0.96 -1.18
CA MET A 275 -3.82 0.79 -2.62
C MET A 275 -2.36 0.39 -2.90
N LYS A 276 -1.39 0.71 -2.02
CA LYS A 276 0.02 0.37 -2.20
C LYS A 276 0.20 -1.15 -2.34
N MET A 277 -0.60 -1.93 -1.60
CA MET A 277 -0.63 -3.38 -1.70
C MET A 277 -1.15 -3.89 -3.05
N MET A 278 -1.95 -3.10 -3.76
CA MET A 278 -2.45 -3.43 -5.11
C MET A 278 -1.37 -3.37 -6.18
N SER A 279 -0.33 -2.57 -6.01
CA SER A 279 0.73 -2.41 -7.00
C SER A 279 1.52 -3.70 -7.26
N TYR A 280 1.58 -4.60 -6.29
CA TYR A 280 2.19 -5.92 -6.42
C TYR A 280 1.37 -6.88 -7.33
N PHE A 281 0.08 -6.60 -7.52
CA PHE A 281 -0.84 -7.42 -8.31
C PHE A 281 -1.28 -6.74 -9.60
N SER A 282 -0.44 -5.90 -10.19
CA SER A 282 -0.71 -5.05 -11.35
C SER A 282 -1.81 -5.61 -12.27
N SER A 283 -2.96 -4.91 -12.34
CA SER A 283 -4.09 -5.14 -13.25
C SER A 283 -5.06 -6.31 -12.95
N ILE A 284 -5.13 -6.84 -11.73
CA ILE A 284 -6.18 -7.81 -11.40
C ILE A 284 -7.40 -7.07 -10.86
N GLU A 285 -8.47 -6.99 -11.66
CA GLU A 285 -9.75 -6.42 -11.22
C GLU A 285 -10.42 -7.28 -10.13
N GLY A 286 -11.09 -6.63 -9.17
CA GLY A 286 -11.84 -7.31 -8.12
C GLY A 286 -11.01 -7.82 -6.95
N ILE A 287 -9.78 -7.35 -6.78
CA ILE A 287 -8.96 -7.55 -5.59
C ILE A 287 -8.67 -6.18 -4.98
N GLY A 288 -9.06 -5.98 -3.74
CA GLY A 288 -8.76 -4.80 -2.93
C GLY A 288 -8.32 -5.24 -1.54
N PHE A 289 -7.53 -4.42 -0.85
CA PHE A 289 -7.06 -4.70 0.50
C PHE A 289 -7.37 -3.56 1.45
N ALA A 290 -7.59 -3.92 2.72
CA ALA A 290 -7.72 -2.96 3.80
C ALA A 290 -7.00 -3.47 5.06
N ILE A 291 -6.39 -2.54 5.80
CA ILE A 291 -5.77 -2.80 7.10
C ILE A 291 -6.90 -2.97 8.13
N PRO A 292 -6.99 -4.11 8.83
CA PRO A 292 -8.10 -4.37 9.75
C PRO A 292 -8.20 -3.34 10.87
N SER A 293 -9.41 -3.01 11.31
CA SER A 293 -9.65 -2.04 12.40
C SER A 293 -8.98 -2.43 13.72
N SER A 294 -8.78 -3.72 13.98
CA SER A 294 -8.01 -4.20 15.13
C SER A 294 -6.53 -3.79 15.06
N THR A 295 -5.91 -3.91 13.88
CA THR A 295 -4.55 -3.44 13.60
C THR A 295 -4.50 -1.91 13.66
N VAL A 296 -5.47 -1.23 13.04
CA VAL A 296 -5.59 0.24 13.10
C VAL A 296 -5.60 0.72 14.55
N LYS A 297 -6.43 0.11 15.41
CA LYS A 297 -6.47 0.45 16.83
C LYS A 297 -5.12 0.24 17.51
N ALA A 298 -4.50 -0.92 17.34
CA ALA A 298 -3.25 -1.25 18.01
C ALA A 298 -2.10 -0.28 17.64
N VAL A 299 -2.08 0.17 16.39
CA VAL A 299 -1.09 1.12 15.88
C VAL A 299 -1.43 2.55 16.28
N VAL A 300 -2.66 3.00 16.05
CA VAL A 300 -3.10 4.38 16.33
C VAL A 300 -2.99 4.70 17.82
N ASP A 301 -3.30 3.75 18.72
CA ASP A 301 -3.14 3.94 20.17
C ASP A 301 -1.68 4.23 20.51
N GLN A 302 -0.71 3.52 19.92
CA GLN A 302 0.71 3.75 20.14
C GLN A 302 1.20 5.06 19.48
N LEU A 303 0.74 5.37 18.28
CA LEU A 303 1.06 6.65 17.62
C LEU A 303 0.56 7.84 18.46
N ALA A 304 -0.64 7.72 19.02
CA ALA A 304 -1.23 8.77 19.88
C ALA A 304 -0.47 8.93 21.20
N GLU A 305 0.03 7.84 21.78
CA GLU A 305 0.74 7.85 23.07
C GLU A 305 2.22 8.22 22.91
N ASN A 306 2.90 7.67 21.89
CA ASN A 306 4.36 7.72 21.80
C ASN A 306 4.85 8.47 20.54
N GLY A 307 3.98 8.77 19.56
CA GLY A 307 4.36 9.28 18.25
C GLY A 307 4.96 8.22 17.30
N GLU A 308 5.14 7.00 17.78
CA GLU A 308 5.74 5.88 17.05
C GLU A 308 5.23 4.53 17.59
N VAL A 309 5.37 3.46 16.80
CA VAL A 309 5.03 2.09 17.22
C VAL A 309 6.28 1.43 17.79
N ARG A 310 6.23 1.00 19.04
CA ARG A 310 7.34 0.36 19.76
C ARG A 310 7.09 -1.13 20.02
N GLY A 311 8.16 -1.82 20.39
CA GLY A 311 8.11 -3.23 20.77
C GLY A 311 8.14 -4.19 19.59
N ARG A 312 8.47 -3.74 18.38
CA ARG A 312 8.67 -4.60 17.23
C ARG A 312 10.10 -5.13 17.17
N PRO A 313 10.29 -6.45 17.26
CA PRO A 313 11.61 -7.02 17.15
C PRO A 313 12.13 -6.91 15.72
N SER A 314 13.32 -6.37 15.56
CA SER A 314 14.06 -6.32 14.29
C SER A 314 15.45 -6.94 14.46
N ILE A 315 15.90 -7.60 13.40
CA ILE A 315 17.24 -8.17 13.30
C ILE A 315 18.24 -7.09 12.84
N GLY A 316 17.75 -6.10 12.08
CA GLY A 316 18.58 -5.07 11.46
C GLY A 316 19.37 -5.55 10.24
N ILE A 317 18.86 -6.56 9.52
CA ILE A 317 19.42 -7.01 8.24
C ILE A 317 18.33 -7.06 7.18
N THR A 318 18.67 -6.78 5.94
CA THR A 318 17.84 -7.05 4.77
C THR A 318 18.38 -8.30 4.07
N VAL A 319 17.51 -9.26 3.81
CA VAL A 319 17.88 -10.52 3.17
C VAL A 319 17.06 -10.76 1.91
N GLY A 320 17.61 -11.50 0.97
CA GLY A 320 16.92 -11.90 -0.25
C GLY A 320 17.34 -13.27 -0.76
N ALA A 321 16.48 -13.91 -1.55
CA ALA A 321 16.77 -15.23 -2.11
C ALA A 321 17.91 -15.14 -3.15
N ILE A 322 18.88 -16.05 -3.07
CA ILE A 322 19.96 -16.10 -4.06
C ILE A 322 19.39 -16.67 -5.37
N PRO A 323 19.52 -15.95 -6.52
CA PRO A 323 19.11 -16.48 -7.81
C PRO A 323 19.78 -17.83 -8.11
N GLN A 324 19.01 -18.80 -8.62
CA GLN A 324 19.53 -20.15 -8.88
C GLN A 324 20.73 -20.14 -9.83
N GLU A 325 20.74 -19.22 -10.80
CA GLU A 325 21.89 -19.04 -11.71
C GLU A 325 23.17 -18.65 -10.95
N ALA A 326 23.06 -17.84 -9.88
CA ALA A 326 24.21 -17.47 -9.04
C ALA A 326 24.68 -18.66 -8.21
N VAL A 327 23.78 -19.44 -7.63
CA VAL A 327 24.12 -20.68 -6.89
C VAL A 327 24.89 -21.63 -7.77
N GLU A 328 24.44 -21.87 -9.02
CA GLU A 328 25.08 -22.82 -9.94
C GLU A 328 26.42 -22.31 -10.50
N ASN A 329 26.51 -21.01 -10.84
CA ASN A 329 27.72 -20.46 -11.48
C ASN A 329 28.85 -20.16 -10.51
N TYR A 330 28.53 -19.84 -9.25
CA TYR A 330 29.51 -19.46 -8.23
C TYR A 330 29.67 -20.51 -7.11
N GLU A 331 28.98 -21.67 -7.23
CA GLU A 331 29.01 -22.74 -6.22
C GLU A 331 28.66 -22.24 -4.80
N LEU A 332 27.64 -21.32 -4.71
CA LEU A 332 27.21 -20.76 -3.45
C LEU A 332 26.36 -21.75 -2.63
N PRO A 333 26.41 -21.71 -1.30
CA PRO A 333 25.51 -22.52 -0.47
C PRO A 333 24.05 -22.06 -0.62
N GLU A 334 23.12 -22.97 -0.35
CA GLU A 334 21.71 -22.60 -0.18
C GLU A 334 21.55 -21.70 1.04
N GLY A 335 20.77 -20.61 0.91
CA GLY A 335 20.56 -19.64 1.97
C GLY A 335 20.03 -18.31 1.44
N LEU A 336 20.09 -17.28 2.26
CA LEU A 336 19.66 -15.93 1.94
C LEU A 336 20.84 -14.97 1.90
N TYR A 337 20.93 -14.21 0.83
CA TYR A 337 21.93 -13.14 0.69
C TYR A 337 21.57 -11.96 1.60
N ILE A 338 22.53 -11.48 2.39
CA ILE A 338 22.39 -10.27 3.21
C ILE A 338 22.77 -9.07 2.35
N SER A 339 21.76 -8.32 1.89
CA SER A 339 21.90 -7.17 1.00
C SER A 339 22.12 -5.84 1.73
N ALA A 340 21.76 -5.77 3.01
CA ALA A 340 22.04 -4.61 3.85
C ALA A 340 22.09 -5.00 5.33
N VAL A 341 22.84 -4.24 6.12
CA VAL A 341 22.92 -4.35 7.57
C VAL A 341 22.82 -2.94 8.16
N ALA A 342 21.82 -2.71 8.99
CA ALA A 342 21.63 -1.43 9.65
C ALA A 342 22.76 -1.14 10.64
N GLU A 343 23.39 0.02 10.53
CA GLU A 343 24.59 0.39 11.32
C GLU A 343 24.37 0.34 12.84
N ASN A 344 23.15 0.70 13.29
CA ASN A 344 22.79 0.72 14.71
C ASN A 344 22.32 -0.64 15.24
N SER A 345 22.30 -1.70 14.44
CA SER A 345 21.82 -3.02 14.83
C SER A 345 22.85 -3.82 15.63
N ASP A 346 22.36 -4.77 16.44
CA ASP A 346 23.22 -5.75 17.08
C ASP A 346 23.89 -6.65 16.03
N ALA A 347 23.25 -6.94 14.90
CA ALA A 347 23.82 -7.67 13.79
C ALA A 347 25.10 -7.01 13.26
N ALA A 348 25.11 -5.69 13.07
CA ALA A 348 26.31 -4.93 12.70
C ALA A 348 27.38 -5.00 13.81
N ALA A 349 26.97 -4.84 15.08
CA ALA A 349 27.88 -4.92 16.22
C ALA A 349 28.55 -6.31 16.35
N GLN A 350 27.84 -7.38 15.99
CA GLN A 350 28.37 -8.75 15.96
C GLN A 350 29.20 -9.05 14.70
N GLY A 351 29.32 -8.09 13.79
CA GLY A 351 30.18 -8.19 12.60
C GLY A 351 29.54 -8.89 11.40
N ILE A 352 28.23 -9.03 11.35
CA ILE A 352 27.48 -9.38 10.14
C ILE A 352 27.65 -8.23 9.14
N ARG A 353 27.76 -8.57 7.86
CA ARG A 353 28.04 -7.60 6.79
C ARG A 353 27.18 -7.90 5.57
N GLU A 354 26.97 -6.89 4.77
CA GLU A 354 26.55 -7.05 3.39
C GLU A 354 27.49 -8.02 2.65
N GLY A 355 26.91 -8.87 1.83
CA GLY A 355 27.65 -9.92 1.15
C GLY A 355 27.74 -11.25 1.91
N ASP A 356 27.27 -11.33 3.14
CA ASP A 356 27.14 -12.60 3.86
C ASP A 356 25.95 -13.42 3.34
N ILE A 357 26.01 -14.74 3.52
CA ILE A 357 24.86 -15.62 3.25
C ILE A 357 24.39 -16.22 4.57
N LEU A 358 23.13 -15.99 4.90
CA LEU A 358 22.45 -16.57 6.05
C LEU A 358 21.98 -17.98 5.71
N LEU A 359 22.53 -19.00 6.39
CA LEU A 359 22.24 -20.41 6.14
C LEU A 359 21.14 -20.95 7.05
N SER A 360 21.16 -20.55 8.33
CA SER A 360 20.18 -21.01 9.31
C SER A 360 20.01 -20.02 10.46
N ILE A 361 18.86 -20.12 11.14
CA ILE A 361 18.52 -19.39 12.36
C ILE A 361 18.09 -20.42 13.42
N ASP A 362 18.67 -20.38 14.62
CA ASP A 362 18.40 -21.30 15.73
C ASP A 362 18.45 -22.79 15.28
N GLY A 363 19.32 -23.11 14.32
CA GLY A 363 19.48 -24.45 13.74
C GLY A 363 18.44 -24.83 12.68
N GLN A 364 17.52 -23.94 12.33
CA GLN A 364 16.57 -24.13 11.23
C GLN A 364 17.15 -23.49 9.96
N SER A 365 17.34 -24.27 8.90
CA SER A 365 17.77 -23.75 7.59
C SER A 365 16.76 -22.78 7.04
N VAL A 366 17.22 -21.68 6.42
CA VAL A 366 16.39 -20.66 5.80
C VAL A 366 16.81 -20.48 4.32
N SER A 367 15.80 -20.42 3.46
CA SER A 367 15.95 -20.24 2.01
C SER A 367 14.94 -19.23 1.45
N ALA A 368 13.98 -18.81 2.27
CA ALA A 368 12.96 -17.83 1.97
C ALA A 368 12.90 -16.75 3.07
N THR A 369 12.62 -15.51 2.69
CA THR A 369 12.52 -14.35 3.60
C THR A 369 11.42 -14.55 4.63
N GLU A 370 10.33 -15.21 4.24
CA GLU A 370 9.19 -15.53 5.09
C GLU A 370 9.56 -16.45 6.26
N GLU A 371 10.54 -17.34 6.07
CA GLU A 371 11.03 -18.24 7.13
C GLU A 371 11.78 -17.43 8.21
N VAL A 372 12.57 -16.43 7.79
CA VAL A 372 13.25 -15.50 8.71
C VAL A 372 12.24 -14.69 9.50
N ALA A 373 11.24 -14.12 8.82
CA ALA A 373 10.15 -13.37 9.46
C ALA A 373 9.38 -14.24 10.46
N ALA A 374 8.99 -15.46 10.07
CA ALA A 374 8.27 -16.40 10.93
C ALA A 374 9.05 -16.74 12.21
N ILE A 375 10.37 -16.94 12.13
CA ILE A 375 11.20 -17.20 13.32
C ILE A 375 11.31 -15.95 14.18
N ARG A 376 11.55 -14.77 13.59
CA ARG A 376 11.63 -13.49 14.30
C ARG A 376 10.34 -13.20 15.07
N ASP A 377 9.18 -13.41 14.46
CA ASP A 377 7.87 -13.07 15.01
C ASP A 377 7.45 -13.98 16.20
N THR A 378 8.20 -15.05 16.44
CA THR A 378 8.05 -15.87 17.66
C THR A 378 8.77 -15.27 18.87
N LYS A 379 9.55 -14.18 18.70
CA LYS A 379 10.44 -13.61 19.69
C LYS A 379 10.09 -12.15 19.97
N GLY A 380 10.58 -11.62 21.08
CA GLY A 380 10.41 -10.23 21.48
C GLY A 380 11.70 -9.43 21.38
N VAL A 381 11.57 -8.11 21.52
CA VAL A 381 12.72 -7.20 21.66
C VAL A 381 13.57 -7.64 22.86
N GLY A 382 14.88 -7.78 22.65
CA GLY A 382 15.85 -8.25 23.62
C GLY A 382 16.13 -9.74 23.59
N ASP A 383 15.32 -10.55 22.93
CA ASP A 383 15.62 -11.98 22.69
C ASP A 383 16.78 -12.13 21.72
N SER A 384 17.44 -13.28 21.76
CA SER A 384 18.55 -13.59 20.85
C SER A 384 18.18 -14.69 19.86
N MET A 385 18.76 -14.60 18.67
CA MET A 385 18.69 -15.57 17.61
C MET A 385 20.11 -16.01 17.24
N ARG A 386 20.35 -17.30 17.09
CA ARG A 386 21.64 -17.82 16.65
C ARG A 386 21.66 -18.00 15.15
N PHE A 387 22.52 -17.25 14.46
CA PHE A 387 22.71 -17.30 13.02
C PHE A 387 23.89 -18.18 12.66
N THR A 388 23.72 -18.99 11.60
CA THR A 388 24.81 -19.62 10.90
C THR A 388 25.05 -18.86 9.61
N ILE A 389 26.19 -18.24 9.49
CA ILE A 389 26.57 -17.35 8.38
C ILE A 389 27.70 -18.01 7.56
N TRP A 390 27.58 -17.91 6.24
CA TRP A 390 28.66 -18.22 5.32
C TRP A 390 29.26 -16.94 4.74
N ARG A 391 30.58 -16.86 4.76
CA ARG A 391 31.34 -15.73 4.22
C ARG A 391 32.62 -16.25 3.55
N GLN A 392 32.74 -16.05 2.25
CA GLN A 392 33.98 -16.37 1.47
C GLN A 392 34.52 -17.79 1.68
N GLY A 393 33.66 -18.78 1.76
CA GLY A 393 34.05 -20.20 1.93
C GLY A 393 34.11 -20.67 3.39
N GLU A 394 33.98 -19.79 4.36
CA GLU A 394 33.97 -20.13 5.79
C GLU A 394 32.59 -19.99 6.39
N THR A 395 32.24 -20.89 7.30
CA THR A 395 30.98 -20.87 8.06
C THR A 395 31.26 -20.58 9.52
N PHE A 396 30.49 -19.66 10.12
CA PHE A 396 30.57 -19.32 11.54
C PHE A 396 29.20 -19.10 12.14
N GLU A 397 29.11 -19.23 13.47
CA GLU A 397 27.89 -18.94 14.22
C GLU A 397 28.03 -17.61 14.96
N VAL A 398 26.92 -16.88 15.07
CA VAL A 398 26.84 -15.62 15.79
C VAL A 398 25.46 -15.47 16.45
N ASP A 399 25.44 -15.04 17.71
CA ASP A 399 24.21 -14.71 18.42
C ASP A 399 23.89 -13.22 18.18
N VAL A 400 22.70 -12.95 17.61
CA VAL A 400 22.20 -11.60 17.34
C VAL A 400 21.03 -11.33 18.25
N ARG A 401 21.06 -10.20 18.97
CA ARG A 401 19.97 -9.75 19.81
C ARG A 401 18.99 -8.92 19.00
N LEU A 402 17.69 -9.23 19.10
CA LEU A 402 16.63 -8.44 18.50
C LEU A 402 16.50 -7.09 19.21
N MET A 403 16.49 -6.03 18.44
CA MET A 403 16.31 -4.67 18.90
C MET A 403 14.93 -4.14 18.49
N ASP A 404 14.48 -3.05 19.10
CA ASP A 404 13.30 -2.36 18.59
C ASP A 404 13.60 -1.78 17.21
N THR A 405 12.67 -1.91 16.28
CA THR A 405 12.83 -1.38 14.90
C THR A 405 13.19 0.11 14.91
N ASN A 406 12.57 0.91 15.79
CA ASN A 406 12.83 2.35 15.88
C ASN A 406 14.21 2.72 16.51
N ASP A 407 14.84 1.78 17.19
CA ASP A 407 16.20 2.00 17.73
C ASP A 407 17.29 1.71 16.68
N ILE A 408 16.90 1.06 15.57
CA ILE A 408 17.80 0.63 14.50
C ILE A 408 17.79 1.61 13.33
N TYR A 409 16.60 2.08 12.92
CA TYR A 409 16.34 2.88 11.72
C TYR A 409 15.98 4.35 12.00
#